data_0fc714aeb29934e38ea5f73e90d9d5e5
#
_entry.id   0fc714aeb29934e38ea5f73e90d9d5e5
#
_cell.length_a   1.000
_cell.length_b   1.000
_cell.length_c   1.000
_cell.angle_alpha   90.00
_cell.angle_beta   90.00
_cell.angle_gamma   90.00
#
_symmetry.space_group_name_H-M   'P 1'
#
loop_
_entity.id
_entity.type
_entity.pdbx_description
1 polymer ?
#
loop_
_entity_poly.entity_id
_entity_poly.type
_entity_poly.pdbx_seq_one_letter_code
_entity_poly.pdbx_strand_id
1 'polypeptide(L)'
;MQVTETKNEGLQREFTITIGAAEVEEKVNTRLDELRRTVQIPGFRSGKAPSSLLRKKYGGAVMGEILEAAVSDTSQEAMSERSLRPAMQPKIEITSFEEGKDLEYTMAIEIMPEITPMDFSTLEVERFVAKIGDDELEEALKKLGEQYRKSEPVKRKRKSRKGDVIVIDFKGSVDGVEFEGGAGEDHHLHLGEGQFIPGFEEQLIGAKVGEKVAVTVTFPEEYGSAELAGKEAVFAVDVKETREMVDTVIDDEFAKTMGQDDLESLRTAIRGRMETEYGGFSRERLKRGLLDKLETAHDFSLPEGMVGSEFDSIWEQHEQAKAEQSSSDDESAKSEEDDSAKSDDEIKEDYRKIARRRVQLGLLLTEVGDKNNVEVSAEDVNRALVQEAQKYPGQEKQVFEMYQSNPQAMASLRAPIFEEKVVDFILEMATVTEREVTPEELMRDPDAENKASDGNRDEDKKAD
;
A
#
# COMPACT_ATOMS: atom_id res chain seq x y z
N MET A 1 -35.87 24.29 -19.14
CA MET A 1 -34.74 23.42 -19.52
C MET A 1 -35.19 22.43 -20.58
N GLN A 2 -34.39 22.16 -21.62
CA GLN A 2 -34.60 21.09 -22.60
C GLN A 2 -33.40 20.17 -22.62
N VAL A 3 -33.62 18.84 -22.53
CA VAL A 3 -32.56 17.83 -22.49
C VAL A 3 -32.76 16.86 -23.64
N THR A 4 -31.77 16.77 -24.51
CA THR A 4 -31.76 15.85 -25.68
C THR A 4 -30.63 14.86 -25.53
N GLU A 5 -30.90 13.57 -25.61
CA GLU A 5 -29.87 12.52 -25.61
C GLU A 5 -29.25 12.44 -27.01
N THR A 6 -27.94 12.63 -27.11
CA THR A 6 -27.20 12.65 -28.37
C THR A 6 -26.38 11.37 -28.57
N LYS A 7 -26.00 10.68 -27.48
CA LYS A 7 -25.29 9.41 -27.55
C LYS A 7 -25.81 8.44 -26.48
N ASN A 8 -26.00 7.16 -26.89
CA ASN A 8 -26.39 6.07 -26.00
C ASN A 8 -25.71 4.78 -26.48
N GLU A 9 -24.48 4.56 -26.01
CA GLU A 9 -23.66 3.41 -26.41
C GLU A 9 -23.07 2.72 -25.17
N GLY A 10 -23.50 1.49 -24.92
CA GLY A 10 -23.03 0.73 -23.75
C GLY A 10 -23.31 1.49 -22.44
N LEU A 11 -22.27 1.84 -21.71
CA LEU A 11 -22.35 2.65 -20.48
C LEU A 11 -22.24 4.15 -20.74
N GLN A 12 -21.85 4.58 -21.94
CA GLN A 12 -21.68 5.98 -22.27
C GLN A 12 -22.98 6.63 -22.65
N ARG A 13 -23.26 7.78 -22.07
CA ARG A 13 -24.41 8.64 -22.37
C ARG A 13 -23.92 10.05 -22.62
N GLU A 14 -24.49 10.72 -23.61
CA GLU A 14 -24.23 12.14 -23.87
C GLU A 14 -25.55 12.87 -24.03
N PHE A 15 -25.66 13.99 -23.38
CA PHE A 15 -26.83 14.84 -23.39
C PHE A 15 -26.45 16.26 -23.82
N THR A 16 -27.24 16.82 -24.72
CA THR A 16 -27.22 18.26 -24.98
C THR A 16 -28.33 18.90 -24.15
N ILE A 17 -27.96 19.85 -23.33
CA ILE A 17 -28.86 20.56 -22.41
C ILE A 17 -28.90 22.03 -22.80
N THR A 18 -30.12 22.51 -23.00
CA THR A 18 -30.38 23.93 -23.36
C THR A 18 -31.18 24.61 -22.25
N ILE A 19 -30.64 25.69 -21.74
CA ILE A 19 -31.28 26.54 -20.73
C ILE A 19 -31.68 27.84 -21.41
N GLY A 20 -32.97 28.21 -21.32
CA GLY A 20 -33.48 29.43 -21.98
C GLY A 20 -32.87 30.71 -21.45
N ALA A 21 -32.57 31.66 -22.34
CA ALA A 21 -31.97 32.95 -21.99
C ALA A 21 -32.76 33.72 -20.90
N ALA A 22 -34.08 33.61 -20.90
CA ALA A 22 -34.94 34.25 -19.90
C ALA A 22 -34.70 33.73 -18.47
N GLU A 23 -34.46 32.42 -18.35
CA GLU A 23 -34.17 31.76 -17.05
C GLU A 23 -32.79 32.20 -16.51
N VAL A 24 -31.77 32.22 -17.37
CA VAL A 24 -30.44 32.68 -17.01
C VAL A 24 -30.46 34.15 -16.58
N GLU A 25 -31.17 35.01 -17.36
CA GLU A 25 -31.27 36.42 -17.08
C GLU A 25 -32.03 36.71 -15.76
N GLU A 26 -33.06 35.95 -15.45
CA GLU A 26 -33.79 36.04 -14.17
C GLU A 26 -32.87 35.71 -12.98
N LYS A 27 -32.11 34.62 -13.06
CA LYS A 27 -31.14 34.24 -12.01
C LYS A 27 -30.04 35.30 -11.85
N VAL A 28 -29.53 35.87 -12.95
CA VAL A 28 -28.53 36.96 -12.92
C VAL A 28 -29.10 38.21 -12.25
N ASN A 29 -30.30 38.61 -12.62
CA ASN A 29 -30.94 39.80 -12.03
C ASN A 29 -31.21 39.61 -10.52
N THR A 30 -31.67 38.42 -10.12
CA THR A 30 -31.88 38.08 -8.71
C THR A 30 -30.57 38.19 -7.92
N ARG A 31 -29.49 37.64 -8.46
CA ARG A 31 -28.19 37.70 -7.82
C ARG A 31 -27.61 39.10 -7.72
N LEU A 32 -27.78 39.88 -8.77
CA LEU A 32 -27.40 41.29 -8.75
C LEU A 32 -28.20 42.12 -7.70
N ASP A 33 -29.47 41.78 -7.49
CA ASP A 33 -30.31 42.43 -6.47
C ASP A 33 -29.91 42.01 -5.03
N GLU A 34 -29.45 40.77 -4.82
CA GLU A 34 -28.84 40.34 -3.57
C GLU A 34 -27.53 41.09 -3.29
N LEU A 35 -26.64 41.14 -4.29
CA LEU A 35 -25.37 41.88 -4.20
C LEU A 35 -25.60 43.36 -3.92
N ARG A 36 -26.68 43.96 -4.46
CA ARG A 36 -27.05 45.35 -4.19
C ARG A 36 -27.24 45.62 -2.69
N ARG A 37 -27.71 44.61 -1.93
CA ARG A 37 -27.97 44.76 -0.48
C ARG A 37 -26.69 44.60 0.34
N THR A 38 -25.73 43.85 -0.12
CA THR A 38 -24.52 43.46 0.62
C THR A 38 -23.29 44.30 0.26
N VAL A 39 -23.13 44.72 -0.99
CA VAL A 39 -21.94 45.42 -1.48
C VAL A 39 -21.99 46.92 -1.24
N GLN A 40 -20.89 47.47 -0.70
CA GLN A 40 -20.70 48.93 -0.61
C GLN A 40 -20.04 49.46 -1.89
N ILE A 41 -20.76 50.37 -2.57
CA ILE A 41 -20.26 51.03 -3.77
C ILE A 41 -19.94 52.49 -3.42
N PRO A 42 -18.71 52.97 -3.69
CA PRO A 42 -18.37 54.39 -3.45
C PRO A 42 -19.36 55.35 -4.13
N GLY A 43 -19.89 56.27 -3.35
CA GLY A 43 -20.89 57.26 -3.83
C GLY A 43 -22.35 56.84 -3.68
N PHE A 44 -22.64 55.62 -3.23
CA PHE A 44 -24.02 55.17 -3.01
C PHE A 44 -24.22 54.57 -1.61
N ARG A 45 -25.38 54.82 -1.03
CA ARG A 45 -25.80 54.17 0.21
C ARG A 45 -26.11 52.70 -0.08
N SER A 46 -25.74 51.78 0.85
CA SER A 46 -26.05 50.34 0.76
C SER A 46 -27.50 50.11 0.32
N GLY A 47 -27.70 49.27 -0.68
CA GLY A 47 -29.01 48.95 -1.24
C GLY A 47 -29.61 50.01 -2.22
N LYS A 48 -28.92 51.12 -2.53
CA LYS A 48 -29.43 52.17 -3.41
C LYS A 48 -28.62 52.35 -4.71
N ALA A 49 -27.67 51.50 -4.98
CA ALA A 49 -26.93 51.53 -6.25
C ALA A 49 -27.85 51.15 -7.43
N PRO A 50 -27.76 51.83 -8.59
CA PRO A 50 -28.50 51.44 -9.79
C PRO A 50 -28.08 50.06 -10.30
N SER A 51 -29.05 49.23 -10.73
CA SER A 51 -28.79 47.89 -11.26
C SER A 51 -27.86 47.89 -12.48
N SER A 52 -27.93 48.92 -13.33
CA SER A 52 -27.05 49.09 -14.47
C SER A 52 -25.56 49.27 -14.10
N LEU A 53 -25.28 49.94 -12.98
CA LEU A 53 -23.92 50.10 -12.47
C LEU A 53 -23.38 48.78 -11.89
N LEU A 54 -24.24 48.05 -11.17
CA LEU A 54 -23.91 46.73 -10.64
C LEU A 54 -23.61 45.74 -11.77
N ARG A 55 -24.47 45.72 -12.79
CA ARG A 55 -24.29 44.87 -13.98
C ARG A 55 -22.97 45.17 -14.70
N LYS A 56 -22.64 46.46 -14.86
CA LYS A 56 -21.38 46.89 -15.48
C LYS A 56 -20.15 46.48 -14.67
N LYS A 57 -20.24 46.52 -13.33
CA LYS A 57 -19.09 46.23 -12.44
C LYS A 57 -18.94 44.79 -12.06
N TYR A 58 -20.05 44.08 -11.84
CA TYR A 58 -20.09 42.72 -11.31
C TYR A 58 -20.75 41.71 -12.26
N GLY A 59 -21.34 42.18 -13.36
CA GLY A 59 -22.14 41.36 -14.27
C GLY A 59 -21.36 40.15 -14.82
N GLY A 60 -20.11 40.34 -15.19
CA GLY A 60 -19.30 39.22 -15.69
C GLY A 60 -19.01 38.14 -14.62
N ALA A 61 -18.70 38.56 -13.39
CA ALA A 61 -18.47 37.62 -12.30
C ALA A 61 -19.75 36.90 -11.86
N VAL A 62 -20.88 37.66 -11.78
CA VAL A 62 -22.19 37.08 -11.47
C VAL A 62 -22.66 36.15 -12.58
N MET A 63 -22.42 36.50 -13.83
CA MET A 63 -22.75 35.61 -14.95
C MET A 63 -21.98 34.29 -14.85
N GLY A 64 -20.66 34.34 -14.59
CA GLY A 64 -19.87 33.12 -14.39
C GLY A 64 -20.40 32.25 -13.24
N GLU A 65 -20.71 32.87 -12.08
CA GLU A 65 -21.31 32.18 -10.93
C GLU A 65 -22.66 31.53 -11.27
N ILE A 66 -23.52 32.25 -11.97
CA ILE A 66 -24.85 31.76 -12.36
C ILE A 66 -24.78 30.68 -13.41
N LEU A 67 -23.86 30.79 -14.38
CA LEU A 67 -23.64 29.72 -15.38
C LEU A 67 -23.17 28.43 -14.73
N GLU A 68 -22.20 28.51 -13.84
CA GLU A 68 -21.68 27.34 -13.11
C GLU A 68 -22.81 26.69 -12.27
N ALA A 69 -23.55 27.48 -11.51
CA ALA A 69 -24.68 27.00 -10.73
C ALA A 69 -25.78 26.40 -11.61
N ALA A 70 -26.16 27.06 -12.72
CA ALA A 70 -27.19 26.58 -13.63
C ALA A 70 -26.80 25.26 -14.31
N VAL A 71 -25.56 25.14 -14.75
CA VAL A 71 -25.02 23.89 -15.34
C VAL A 71 -25.02 22.77 -14.30
N SER A 72 -24.57 23.05 -13.08
CA SER A 72 -24.57 22.05 -11.99
C SER A 72 -25.98 21.56 -11.66
N ASP A 73 -26.91 22.51 -11.40
CA ASP A 73 -28.30 22.23 -11.02
C ASP A 73 -29.01 21.40 -12.11
N THR A 74 -28.94 21.88 -13.36
CA THR A 74 -29.63 21.24 -14.48
C THR A 74 -29.03 19.90 -14.88
N SER A 75 -27.72 19.71 -14.70
CA SER A 75 -27.06 18.41 -14.88
C SER A 75 -27.54 17.41 -13.82
N GLN A 76 -27.63 17.82 -12.57
CA GLN A 76 -28.13 16.98 -11.48
C GLN A 76 -29.61 16.64 -11.65
N GLU A 77 -30.43 17.61 -12.06
CA GLU A 77 -31.85 17.38 -12.39
C GLU A 77 -32.01 16.39 -13.56
N ALA A 78 -31.25 16.57 -14.64
CA ALA A 78 -31.28 15.69 -15.81
C ALA A 78 -30.89 14.24 -15.45
N MET A 79 -29.90 14.03 -14.60
CA MET A 79 -29.50 12.70 -14.11
C MET A 79 -30.57 12.08 -13.20
N SER A 80 -31.13 12.87 -12.28
CA SER A 80 -32.15 12.43 -11.33
C SER A 80 -33.45 12.01 -12.04
N GLU A 81 -33.96 12.83 -12.98
CA GLU A 81 -35.18 12.53 -13.75
C GLU A 81 -35.08 11.23 -14.55
N ARG A 82 -33.86 10.87 -14.98
CA ARG A 82 -33.60 9.68 -15.76
C ARG A 82 -33.09 8.50 -14.93
N SER A 83 -33.02 8.68 -13.59
CA SER A 83 -32.47 7.68 -12.65
C SER A 83 -31.09 7.18 -13.06
N LEU A 84 -30.26 8.06 -13.63
CA LEU A 84 -28.90 7.72 -14.04
C LEU A 84 -27.98 7.74 -12.83
N ARG A 85 -27.21 6.67 -12.64
CA ARG A 85 -26.17 6.57 -11.62
C ARG A 85 -24.82 6.78 -12.30
N PRO A 86 -24.21 7.98 -12.22
CA PRO A 86 -22.91 8.21 -12.86
C PRO A 86 -21.82 7.44 -12.15
N ALA A 87 -20.93 6.81 -12.91
CA ALA A 87 -19.75 6.11 -12.39
C ALA A 87 -18.65 7.08 -11.96
N MET A 88 -18.57 8.24 -12.66
CA MET A 88 -17.63 9.32 -12.38
C MET A 88 -18.33 10.68 -12.55
N GLN A 89 -17.63 11.75 -12.18
CA GLN A 89 -18.14 13.09 -12.40
C GLN A 89 -18.38 13.33 -13.90
N PRO A 90 -19.54 13.89 -14.30
CA PRO A 90 -19.85 14.21 -15.69
C PRO A 90 -18.81 15.13 -16.30
N LYS A 91 -18.45 14.88 -17.56
CA LYS A 91 -17.69 15.84 -18.37
C LYS A 91 -18.67 16.82 -19.00
N ILE A 92 -18.47 18.10 -18.71
CA ILE A 92 -19.35 19.17 -19.17
C ILE A 92 -18.56 20.09 -20.10
N GLU A 93 -19.10 20.35 -21.29
CA GLU A 93 -18.56 21.31 -22.25
C GLU A 93 -19.64 22.30 -22.66
N ILE A 94 -19.39 23.59 -22.44
CA ILE A 94 -20.30 24.65 -22.92
C ILE A 94 -20.10 24.81 -24.43
N THR A 95 -21.11 24.46 -25.19
CA THR A 95 -21.06 24.49 -26.66
C THR A 95 -21.48 25.85 -27.23
N SER A 96 -22.41 26.54 -26.57
CA SER A 96 -22.83 27.89 -26.98
C SER A 96 -23.25 28.71 -25.78
N PHE A 97 -22.68 29.88 -25.67
CA PHE A 97 -23.12 30.91 -24.73
C PHE A 97 -22.86 32.31 -25.29
N GLU A 98 -23.90 33.10 -25.45
CA GLU A 98 -23.84 34.54 -25.69
C GLU A 98 -24.84 35.26 -24.79
N GLU A 99 -24.51 36.45 -24.29
CA GLU A 99 -25.41 37.23 -23.42
C GLU A 99 -26.73 37.51 -24.13
N GLY A 100 -27.84 37.09 -23.52
CA GLY A 100 -29.20 37.23 -24.08
C GLY A 100 -29.59 36.10 -25.03
N LYS A 101 -28.80 35.09 -25.22
CA LYS A 101 -29.15 33.83 -25.92
C LYS A 101 -29.23 32.66 -24.96
N ASP A 102 -29.78 31.56 -25.43
CA ASP A 102 -29.86 30.33 -24.66
C ASP A 102 -28.44 29.79 -24.38
N LEU A 103 -28.27 29.23 -23.18
CA LEU A 103 -27.06 28.47 -22.81
C LEU A 103 -27.23 27.06 -23.29
N GLU A 104 -26.28 26.58 -24.09
CA GLU A 104 -26.22 25.19 -24.55
C GLU A 104 -24.91 24.57 -24.11
N TYR A 105 -25.00 23.38 -23.52
CA TYR A 105 -23.84 22.58 -23.13
C TYR A 105 -24.06 21.10 -23.37
N THR A 106 -22.98 20.37 -23.54
CA THR A 106 -22.97 18.92 -23.60
C THR A 106 -22.51 18.34 -22.27
N MET A 107 -23.19 17.29 -21.83
CA MET A 107 -22.86 16.52 -20.65
C MET A 107 -22.61 15.07 -21.07
N ALA A 108 -21.34 14.63 -21.01
CA ALA A 108 -20.98 13.24 -21.23
C ALA A 108 -20.78 12.55 -19.87
N ILE A 109 -21.46 11.42 -19.70
CA ILE A 109 -21.42 10.61 -18.48
C ILE A 109 -21.19 9.14 -18.82
N GLU A 110 -20.49 8.44 -17.94
CA GLU A 110 -20.50 7.00 -17.88
C GLU A 110 -21.40 6.56 -16.73
N ILE A 111 -22.31 5.63 -16.99
CA ILE A 111 -23.24 5.10 -15.99
C ILE A 111 -22.70 3.81 -15.36
N MET A 112 -23.12 3.56 -14.12
CA MET A 112 -22.83 2.29 -13.44
C MET A 112 -23.50 1.14 -14.19
N PRO A 113 -22.83 -0.01 -14.38
CA PRO A 113 -23.41 -1.20 -14.97
C PRO A 113 -24.48 -1.80 -14.07
N GLU A 114 -25.44 -2.48 -14.67
CA GLU A 114 -26.37 -3.35 -13.93
C GLU A 114 -25.70 -4.69 -13.65
N ILE A 115 -25.44 -4.97 -12.37
CA ILE A 115 -24.75 -6.17 -11.91
C ILE A 115 -25.77 -7.11 -11.28
N THR A 116 -25.82 -8.34 -11.75
CA THR A 116 -26.62 -9.42 -11.14
C THR A 116 -25.66 -10.43 -10.51
N PRO A 117 -25.49 -10.41 -9.18
CA PRO A 117 -24.65 -11.37 -8.49
C PRO A 117 -25.16 -12.81 -8.71
N MET A 118 -24.20 -13.74 -8.84
CA MET A 118 -24.51 -15.18 -8.92
C MET A 118 -25.09 -15.69 -7.58
N ASP A 119 -25.64 -16.89 -7.61
CA ASP A 119 -26.02 -17.62 -6.40
C ASP A 119 -24.75 -18.16 -5.71
N PHE A 120 -24.34 -17.52 -4.60
CA PHE A 120 -23.13 -17.88 -3.88
C PHE A 120 -23.17 -19.25 -3.21
N SER A 121 -24.35 -19.85 -3.04
CA SER A 121 -24.47 -21.22 -2.51
C SER A 121 -23.89 -22.27 -3.48
N THR A 122 -23.76 -21.93 -4.74
CA THR A 122 -23.16 -22.79 -5.77
C THR A 122 -21.64 -22.63 -5.87
N LEU A 123 -21.06 -21.69 -5.13
CA LEU A 123 -19.64 -21.37 -5.16
C LEU A 123 -18.88 -22.33 -4.24
N GLU A 124 -17.94 -23.05 -4.79
CA GLU A 124 -17.05 -23.94 -4.04
C GLU A 124 -15.66 -23.27 -3.95
N VAL A 125 -15.11 -23.13 -2.76
CA VAL A 125 -13.75 -22.57 -2.53
C VAL A 125 -12.96 -23.47 -1.61
N GLU A 126 -11.64 -23.54 -1.81
CA GLU A 126 -10.75 -24.36 -0.99
C GLU A 126 -10.03 -23.46 0.03
N ARG A 127 -10.09 -23.87 1.29
CA ARG A 127 -9.27 -23.29 2.36
C ARG A 127 -8.04 -24.18 2.58
N PHE A 128 -6.87 -23.64 2.32
CA PHE A 128 -5.61 -24.33 2.65
C PHE A 128 -5.34 -24.21 4.14
N VAL A 129 -5.12 -25.34 4.81
CA VAL A 129 -4.84 -25.40 6.25
C VAL A 129 -3.51 -26.11 6.45
N ALA A 130 -2.51 -25.40 6.96
CA ALA A 130 -1.26 -26.00 7.38
C ALA A 130 -1.35 -26.43 8.84
N LYS A 131 -1.07 -27.73 9.10
CA LYS A 131 -0.95 -28.23 10.47
C LYS A 131 0.46 -27.97 10.96
N ILE A 132 0.56 -27.46 12.18
CA ILE A 132 1.85 -27.28 12.85
C ILE A 132 2.21 -28.59 13.54
N GLY A 133 3.18 -29.29 12.96
CA GLY A 133 3.76 -30.47 13.57
C GLY A 133 4.73 -30.13 14.71
N ASP A 134 5.09 -31.16 15.47
CA ASP A 134 6.08 -30.95 16.52
C ASP A 134 7.47 -30.67 15.94
N ASP A 135 7.77 -31.16 14.73
CA ASP A 135 9.03 -30.91 14.04
C ASP A 135 9.19 -29.43 13.65
N GLU A 136 8.14 -28.80 13.11
CA GLU A 136 8.15 -27.36 12.77
C GLU A 136 8.28 -26.50 14.02
N LEU A 137 7.62 -26.89 15.11
CA LEU A 137 7.72 -26.21 16.40
C LEU A 137 9.15 -26.28 16.96
N GLU A 138 9.81 -27.46 16.90
CA GLU A 138 11.19 -27.62 17.33
C GLU A 138 12.14 -26.82 16.45
N GLU A 139 11.91 -26.76 15.15
CA GLU A 139 12.71 -25.92 14.24
C GLU A 139 12.55 -24.42 14.55
N ALA A 140 11.33 -23.96 14.83
CA ALA A 140 11.07 -22.57 15.23
C ALA A 140 11.76 -22.24 16.57
N LEU A 141 11.69 -23.14 17.54
CA LEU A 141 12.40 -23.01 18.81
C LEU A 141 13.92 -22.96 18.61
N LYS A 142 14.45 -23.82 17.74
CA LYS A 142 15.87 -23.85 17.42
C LYS A 142 16.33 -22.52 16.77
N LYS A 143 15.60 -22.03 15.78
CA LYS A 143 15.86 -20.72 15.15
C LYS A 143 15.82 -19.59 16.18
N LEU A 144 14.84 -19.62 17.10
CA LEU A 144 14.77 -18.68 18.21
C LEU A 144 15.99 -18.77 19.11
N GLY A 145 16.40 -19.99 19.51
CA GLY A 145 17.61 -20.22 20.29
C GLY A 145 18.89 -19.73 19.61
N GLU A 146 18.96 -19.88 18.30
CA GLU A 146 20.09 -19.37 17.48
C GLU A 146 20.18 -17.84 17.50
N GLN A 147 19.05 -17.13 17.46
CA GLN A 147 19.00 -15.67 17.56
C GLN A 147 19.45 -15.15 18.93
N TYR A 148 19.22 -15.94 19.99
CA TYR A 148 19.56 -15.59 21.37
C TYR A 148 20.81 -16.28 21.89
N ARG A 149 21.70 -16.72 21.00
CA ARG A 149 23.01 -17.27 21.39
C ARG A 149 23.77 -16.30 22.28
N LYS A 150 24.39 -16.83 23.33
CA LYS A 150 25.24 -16.05 24.22
C LYS A 150 26.69 -16.35 23.91
N SER A 151 27.54 -15.32 24.06
CA SER A 151 28.98 -15.54 23.97
C SER A 151 29.52 -15.82 25.37
N GLU A 152 30.34 -16.87 25.52
CA GLU A 152 31.08 -17.20 26.76
C GLU A 152 32.58 -17.11 26.55
N PRO A 153 33.34 -16.71 27.59
CA PRO A 153 34.79 -16.69 27.53
C PRO A 153 35.37 -18.07 27.19
N VAL A 154 36.29 -18.11 26.24
CA VAL A 154 36.95 -19.37 25.87
C VAL A 154 37.85 -19.86 27.03
N LYS A 155 37.55 -21.03 27.60
CA LYS A 155 38.21 -21.59 28.76
C LYS A 155 39.68 -21.94 28.51
N ARG A 156 40.09 -22.22 27.26
CA ARG A 156 41.46 -22.53 26.89
C ARG A 156 42.01 -21.47 25.94
N LYS A 157 43.20 -20.98 26.23
CA LYS A 157 43.89 -20.01 25.35
C LYS A 157 44.07 -20.63 23.96
N ARG A 158 43.32 -20.18 22.98
CA ARG A 158 43.43 -20.54 21.57
C ARG A 158 43.41 -19.27 20.71
N LYS A 159 43.75 -19.40 19.47
CA LYS A 159 43.57 -18.36 18.45
C LYS A 159 42.08 -18.16 18.16
N SER A 160 41.70 -16.93 17.85
CA SER A 160 40.36 -16.58 17.37
C SER A 160 40.05 -17.31 16.06
N ARG A 161 38.79 -17.62 15.84
CA ARG A 161 38.24 -18.29 14.64
C ARG A 161 37.06 -17.53 14.12
N LYS A 162 36.71 -17.79 12.85
CA LYS A 162 35.44 -17.30 12.30
C LYS A 162 34.27 -17.82 13.16
N GLY A 163 33.34 -16.96 13.52
CA GLY A 163 32.21 -17.23 14.42
C GLY A 163 32.49 -17.01 15.91
N ASP A 164 33.74 -16.66 16.29
CA ASP A 164 34.03 -16.19 17.66
C ASP A 164 33.67 -14.74 17.83
N VAL A 165 33.39 -14.34 19.07
CA VAL A 165 33.28 -12.94 19.47
C VAL A 165 34.59 -12.55 20.16
N ILE A 166 35.25 -11.49 19.71
CA ILE A 166 36.41 -10.94 20.37
C ILE A 166 36.09 -9.61 21.03
N VAL A 167 36.57 -9.42 22.26
CA VAL A 167 36.49 -8.13 22.94
C VAL A 167 37.80 -7.39 22.66
N ILE A 168 37.66 -6.23 22.03
CA ILE A 168 38.81 -5.45 21.55
C ILE A 168 38.73 -4.00 22.00
N ASP A 169 39.93 -3.41 22.20
CA ASP A 169 40.10 -1.98 22.12
C ASP A 169 40.75 -1.68 20.78
N PHE A 170 40.29 -0.64 20.12
CA PHE A 170 40.86 -0.22 18.87
C PHE A 170 41.01 1.28 18.76
N LYS A 171 42.03 1.71 17.99
CA LYS A 171 42.27 3.09 17.62
C LYS A 171 42.66 3.17 16.16
N GLY A 172 41.83 3.85 15.39
CA GLY A 172 42.02 4.07 13.96
C GLY A 172 42.74 5.38 13.66
N SER A 173 43.62 5.34 12.66
CA SER A 173 44.28 6.50 12.11
C SER A 173 44.33 6.45 10.59
N VAL A 174 44.19 7.58 9.93
CA VAL A 174 44.41 7.80 8.49
C VAL A 174 45.65 8.70 8.36
N ASP A 175 46.62 8.30 7.57
CA ASP A 175 47.91 9.01 7.43
C ASP A 175 48.60 9.30 8.78
N GLY A 176 48.38 8.48 9.81
CA GLY A 176 48.95 8.64 11.15
C GLY A 176 48.20 9.64 12.06
N VAL A 177 47.06 10.16 11.63
CA VAL A 177 46.21 11.08 12.41
C VAL A 177 44.95 10.31 12.87
N GLU A 178 44.69 10.32 14.18
CA GLU A 178 43.45 9.74 14.72
C GLU A 178 42.24 10.53 14.23
N PHE A 179 41.14 9.86 13.93
CA PHE A 179 39.89 10.49 13.48
C PHE A 179 38.74 10.22 14.45
N GLU A 180 37.74 11.09 14.43
CA GLU A 180 36.59 11.01 15.31
C GLU A 180 35.73 9.75 14.95
N GLY A 181 35.36 8.96 15.98
CA GLY A 181 34.66 7.68 15.78
C GLY A 181 35.58 6.49 15.46
N GLY A 182 36.92 6.72 15.30
CA GLY A 182 37.91 5.67 15.03
C GLY A 182 38.37 4.88 16.24
N ALA A 183 37.94 5.19 17.47
CA ALA A 183 38.38 4.51 18.68
C ALA A 183 37.22 3.91 19.46
N GLY A 184 37.44 2.74 20.05
CA GLY A 184 36.47 2.05 20.91
C GLY A 184 37.19 1.21 21.97
N GLU A 185 36.57 1.09 23.13
CA GLU A 185 37.04 0.25 24.23
C GLU A 185 35.99 -0.83 24.55
N ASP A 186 36.44 -2.03 24.93
CA ASP A 186 35.60 -3.17 25.29
C ASP A 186 34.55 -3.53 24.22
N HIS A 187 34.88 -3.30 22.94
CA HIS A 187 33.97 -3.56 21.86
C HIS A 187 33.89 -5.06 21.55
N HIS A 188 32.65 -5.57 21.48
CA HIS A 188 32.36 -6.96 21.12
C HIS A 188 32.25 -7.12 19.61
N LEU A 189 33.22 -7.71 18.96
CA LEU A 189 33.27 -7.91 17.52
C LEU A 189 33.01 -9.38 17.16
N HIS A 190 32.00 -9.61 16.36
CA HIS A 190 31.67 -10.93 15.79
C HIS A 190 32.50 -11.17 14.53
N LEU A 191 33.36 -12.19 14.56
CA LEU A 191 34.29 -12.47 13.46
C LEU A 191 33.59 -13.24 12.33
N GLY A 192 33.44 -12.59 11.19
CA GLY A 192 32.90 -13.17 9.95
C GLY A 192 31.43 -12.86 9.68
N GLU A 193 30.83 -11.89 10.38
CA GLU A 193 29.49 -11.36 10.13
C GLU A 193 29.49 -10.11 9.24
N GLY A 194 30.66 -9.50 8.99
CA GLY A 194 30.79 -8.34 8.13
C GLY A 194 30.24 -7.05 8.74
N GLN A 195 30.21 -6.95 10.07
CA GLN A 195 29.69 -5.76 10.77
C GLN A 195 30.63 -4.56 10.71
N PHE A 196 31.93 -4.81 10.40
CA PHE A 196 32.96 -3.79 10.27
C PHE A 196 33.37 -3.58 8.82
N ILE A 197 34.28 -2.61 8.61
CA ILE A 197 34.84 -2.31 7.28
C ILE A 197 35.39 -3.61 6.66
N PRO A 198 35.13 -3.87 5.39
CA PRO A 198 35.62 -5.07 4.70
C PRO A 198 37.13 -5.30 4.92
N GLY A 199 37.49 -6.53 5.26
CA GLY A 199 38.87 -6.89 5.55
C GLY A 199 39.35 -6.66 6.99
N PHE A 200 38.52 -6.04 7.86
CA PHE A 200 38.88 -5.79 9.27
C PHE A 200 38.81 -7.09 10.11
N GLU A 201 37.69 -7.79 9.99
CA GLU A 201 37.44 -9.01 10.78
C GLU A 201 38.38 -10.16 10.37
N GLU A 202 38.67 -10.30 9.06
CA GLU A 202 39.55 -11.34 8.53
C GLU A 202 40.98 -11.26 9.08
N GLN A 203 41.49 -10.03 9.28
CA GLN A 203 42.84 -9.87 9.81
C GLN A 203 42.93 -10.16 11.32
N LEU A 204 41.79 -10.22 12.02
CA LEU A 204 41.72 -10.59 13.43
C LEU A 204 41.46 -12.09 13.64
N ILE A 205 41.17 -12.84 12.56
CA ILE A 205 41.10 -14.30 12.65
C ILE A 205 42.51 -14.86 12.85
N GLY A 206 42.69 -15.60 13.93
CA GLY A 206 43.99 -16.16 14.31
C GLY A 206 44.73 -15.36 15.37
N ALA A 207 44.22 -14.22 15.80
CA ALA A 207 44.78 -13.42 16.89
C ALA A 207 44.61 -14.11 18.24
N LYS A 208 45.47 -13.76 19.21
CA LYS A 208 45.46 -14.30 20.59
C LYS A 208 45.06 -13.19 21.58
N VAL A 209 44.50 -13.62 22.68
CA VAL A 209 44.24 -12.71 23.83
C VAL A 209 45.52 -12.06 24.30
N GLY A 210 45.52 -10.75 24.43
CA GLY A 210 46.65 -9.92 24.77
C GLY A 210 47.57 -9.55 23.60
N GLU A 211 47.22 -9.91 22.37
CA GLU A 211 47.99 -9.57 21.17
C GLU A 211 47.51 -8.19 20.63
N LYS A 212 48.50 -7.39 20.23
CA LYS A 212 48.25 -6.12 19.54
C LYS A 212 48.42 -6.31 18.06
N VAL A 213 47.36 -6.18 17.31
CA VAL A 213 47.30 -6.39 15.88
C VAL A 213 47.11 -5.04 15.17
N ALA A 214 47.93 -4.77 14.18
CA ALA A 214 47.68 -3.64 13.28
C ALA A 214 46.83 -4.13 12.10
N VAL A 215 45.60 -3.64 12.03
CA VAL A 215 44.63 -3.98 10.96
C VAL A 215 44.62 -2.84 9.96
N THR A 216 44.94 -3.13 8.71
CA THR A 216 44.92 -2.13 7.63
C THR A 216 43.73 -2.42 6.70
N VAL A 217 42.86 -1.45 6.55
CA VAL A 217 41.67 -1.54 5.69
C VAL A 217 41.45 -0.26 4.90
N THR A 218 40.77 -0.39 3.77
CA THR A 218 40.37 0.77 2.96
C THR A 218 38.89 1.01 3.17
N PHE A 219 38.50 2.24 3.50
CA PHE A 219 37.11 2.62 3.60
C PHE A 219 36.43 2.52 2.21
N PRO A 220 35.20 2.00 2.12
CA PRO A 220 34.45 2.04 0.88
C PRO A 220 34.34 3.45 0.30
N GLU A 221 34.23 3.59 -1.03
CA GLU A 221 34.09 4.89 -1.69
C GLU A 221 32.78 5.60 -1.28
N GLU A 222 31.76 4.84 -0.89
CA GLU A 222 30.43 5.30 -0.45
C GLU A 222 30.31 5.39 1.09
N TYR A 223 31.42 5.55 1.80
CA TYR A 223 31.37 5.68 3.26
C TYR A 223 30.75 7.00 3.70
N GLY A 224 29.87 6.96 4.71
CA GLY A 224 29.08 8.11 5.17
C GLY A 224 29.89 9.39 5.57
N SER A 225 31.22 9.29 5.72
CA SER A 225 32.12 10.40 5.91
C SER A 225 32.97 10.62 4.65
N ALA A 226 32.71 11.70 3.92
CA ALA A 226 33.47 12.09 2.72
C ALA A 226 34.98 12.29 3.00
N GLU A 227 35.37 12.53 4.27
CA GLU A 227 36.77 12.69 4.68
C GLU A 227 37.51 11.35 4.78
N LEU A 228 36.77 10.23 4.95
CA LEU A 228 37.31 8.89 5.14
C LEU A 228 37.12 8.00 3.89
N ALA A 229 36.13 8.30 3.05
CA ALA A 229 35.79 7.53 1.86
C ALA A 229 37.01 7.29 0.97
N GLY A 230 37.24 6.00 0.58
CA GLY A 230 38.35 5.57 -0.27
C GLY A 230 39.73 5.64 0.37
N LYS A 231 39.87 6.07 1.65
CA LYS A 231 41.17 6.19 2.29
C LYS A 231 41.59 4.91 3.02
N GLU A 232 42.89 4.65 3.01
CA GLU A 232 43.48 3.59 3.81
C GLU A 232 43.59 4.02 5.29
N ALA A 233 43.08 3.18 6.19
CA ALA A 233 43.15 3.39 7.62
C ALA A 233 43.92 2.25 8.30
N VAL A 234 44.68 2.60 9.32
CA VAL A 234 45.36 1.63 10.16
C VAL A 234 44.78 1.68 11.57
N PHE A 235 44.27 0.52 12.00
CA PHE A 235 43.71 0.35 13.35
C PHE A 235 44.70 -0.42 14.23
N ALA A 236 45.09 0.18 15.34
CA ALA A 236 45.80 -0.52 16.41
C ALA A 236 44.77 -1.22 17.29
N VAL A 237 44.68 -2.54 17.19
CA VAL A 237 43.68 -3.37 17.88
C VAL A 237 44.37 -4.15 19.02
N ASP A 238 43.84 -4.03 20.23
CA ASP A 238 44.26 -4.83 21.40
C ASP A 238 43.16 -5.89 21.70
N VAL A 239 43.51 -7.16 21.59
CA VAL A 239 42.56 -8.26 21.81
C VAL A 239 42.51 -8.61 23.29
N LYS A 240 41.48 -8.17 24.01
CA LYS A 240 41.32 -8.39 25.46
C LYS A 240 40.83 -9.79 25.79
N GLU A 241 39.83 -10.27 25.06
CA GLU A 241 39.18 -11.54 25.35
C GLU A 241 38.69 -12.19 24.03
N THR A 242 38.74 -13.53 24.01
CA THR A 242 38.08 -14.31 22.96
C THR A 242 36.92 -15.08 23.60
N ARG A 243 35.74 -14.95 23.02
CA ARG A 243 34.51 -15.61 23.46
C ARG A 243 34.01 -16.49 22.34
N GLU A 244 33.46 -17.62 22.68
CA GLU A 244 32.80 -18.52 21.71
C GLU A 244 31.29 -18.39 21.83
N MET A 245 30.62 -18.46 20.70
CA MET A 245 29.15 -18.50 20.69
C MET A 245 28.72 -19.88 21.18
N VAL A 246 27.92 -19.90 22.22
CA VAL A 246 27.36 -21.13 22.80
C VAL A 246 25.90 -21.22 22.39
N ASP A 247 25.52 -22.43 21.94
CA ASP A 247 24.13 -22.69 21.62
C ASP A 247 23.26 -22.50 22.87
N THR A 248 22.22 -21.71 22.74
CA THR A 248 21.29 -21.48 23.84
C THR A 248 20.57 -22.79 24.16
N VAL A 249 20.64 -23.21 25.43
CA VAL A 249 19.85 -24.33 25.91
C VAL A 249 18.39 -23.85 26.02
N ILE A 250 17.51 -24.50 25.29
CA ILE A 250 16.06 -24.17 25.27
C ILE A 250 15.41 -24.93 26.43
N ASP A 251 15.33 -24.25 27.55
CA ASP A 251 14.77 -24.75 28.82
C ASP A 251 13.87 -23.70 29.49
N ASP A 252 13.42 -23.99 30.71
CA ASP A 252 12.56 -23.08 31.47
C ASP A 252 13.23 -21.74 31.80
N GLU A 253 14.58 -21.71 31.91
CA GLU A 253 15.30 -20.45 32.12
C GLU A 253 15.30 -19.58 30.88
N PHE A 254 15.49 -20.21 29.71
CA PHE A 254 15.36 -19.53 28.44
C PHE A 254 13.92 -18.99 28.23
N ALA A 255 12.90 -19.79 28.52
CA ALA A 255 11.50 -19.36 28.45
C ALA A 255 11.23 -18.13 29.31
N LYS A 256 11.79 -18.06 30.53
CA LYS A 256 11.68 -16.89 31.40
C LYS A 256 12.35 -15.64 30.82
N THR A 257 13.47 -15.79 30.11
CA THR A 257 14.09 -14.63 29.42
C THR A 257 13.22 -14.11 28.29
N MET A 258 12.34 -14.95 27.72
CA MET A 258 11.34 -14.61 26.73
C MET A 258 10.00 -14.11 27.32
N GLY A 259 9.91 -13.99 28.66
CA GLY A 259 8.71 -13.55 29.35
C GLY A 259 7.64 -14.64 29.52
N GLN A 260 8.04 -15.91 29.38
CA GLN A 260 7.16 -17.05 29.60
C GLN A 260 7.50 -17.74 30.95
N ASP A 261 6.55 -18.42 31.57
CA ASP A 261 6.75 -19.03 32.89
C ASP A 261 7.65 -20.28 32.81
N ASP A 262 7.51 -21.07 31.74
CA ASP A 262 8.22 -22.32 31.51
C ASP A 262 8.31 -22.63 30.01
N LEU A 263 9.04 -23.68 29.64
CA LEU A 263 9.23 -24.12 28.26
C LEU A 263 7.91 -24.52 27.57
N GLU A 264 6.96 -25.11 28.31
CA GLU A 264 5.67 -25.50 27.72
C GLU A 264 4.82 -24.28 27.37
N SER A 265 4.86 -23.25 28.21
CA SER A 265 4.22 -21.94 27.92
C SER A 265 4.86 -21.28 26.70
N LEU A 266 6.19 -21.35 26.56
CA LEU A 266 6.90 -20.83 25.38
C LEU A 266 6.50 -21.60 24.11
N ARG A 267 6.42 -22.93 24.18
CA ARG A 267 5.95 -23.77 23.07
C ARG A 267 4.54 -23.42 22.64
N THR A 268 3.65 -23.23 23.60
CA THR A 268 2.27 -22.81 23.35
C THR A 268 2.19 -21.43 22.70
N ALA A 269 2.99 -20.48 23.18
CA ALA A 269 3.04 -19.15 22.62
C ALA A 269 3.56 -19.12 21.16
N ILE A 270 4.63 -19.90 20.88
CA ILE A 270 5.16 -20.02 19.51
C ILE A 270 4.16 -20.71 18.61
N ARG A 271 3.54 -21.81 19.04
CA ARG A 271 2.49 -22.49 18.27
C ARG A 271 1.34 -21.55 17.95
N GLY A 272 0.83 -20.79 18.93
CA GLY A 272 -0.25 -19.81 18.71
C GLY A 272 0.14 -18.68 17.75
N ARG A 273 1.42 -18.26 17.76
CA ARG A 273 1.92 -17.29 16.78
C ARG A 273 1.95 -17.88 15.36
N MET A 274 2.47 -19.11 15.21
CA MET A 274 2.49 -19.80 13.92
C MET A 274 1.07 -20.06 13.39
N GLU A 275 0.13 -20.48 14.28
CA GLU A 275 -1.29 -20.65 13.90
C GLU A 275 -1.90 -19.35 13.38
N THR A 276 -1.59 -18.23 14.02
CA THR A 276 -2.08 -16.90 13.59
C THR A 276 -1.49 -16.51 12.24
N GLU A 277 -0.19 -16.73 12.04
CA GLU A 277 0.52 -16.44 10.81
C GLU A 277 0.01 -17.30 9.65
N TYR A 278 -0.06 -18.62 9.84
CA TYR A 278 -0.60 -19.54 8.82
C TYR A 278 -2.09 -19.30 8.55
N GLY A 279 -2.85 -18.93 9.58
CA GLY A 279 -4.23 -18.48 9.44
C GLY A 279 -4.37 -17.26 8.53
N GLY A 280 -3.43 -16.31 8.62
CA GLY A 280 -3.34 -15.15 7.74
C GLY A 280 -3.13 -15.55 6.28
N PHE A 281 -2.10 -16.36 5.99
CA PHE A 281 -1.83 -16.87 4.64
C PHE A 281 -2.99 -17.69 4.08
N SER A 282 -3.58 -18.57 4.91
CA SER A 282 -4.75 -19.36 4.54
C SER A 282 -5.93 -18.48 4.11
N ARG A 283 -6.20 -17.42 4.87
CA ARG A 283 -7.27 -16.46 4.57
C ARG A 283 -6.99 -15.69 3.29
N GLU A 284 -5.77 -15.22 3.09
CA GLU A 284 -5.37 -14.50 1.89
C GLU A 284 -5.55 -15.35 0.62
N ARG A 285 -5.08 -16.62 0.66
CA ARG A 285 -5.30 -17.57 -0.44
C ARG A 285 -6.77 -17.86 -0.69
N LEU A 286 -7.55 -18.04 0.39
CA LEU A 286 -9.00 -18.26 0.29
C LEU A 286 -9.70 -17.08 -0.37
N LYS A 287 -9.39 -15.84 0.09
CA LYS A 287 -9.92 -14.60 -0.49
C LYS A 287 -9.56 -14.49 -1.97
N ARG A 288 -8.31 -14.73 -2.32
CA ARG A 288 -7.85 -14.69 -3.70
C ARG A 288 -8.61 -15.71 -4.57
N GLY A 289 -8.68 -16.97 -4.15
CA GLY A 289 -9.41 -18.02 -4.88
C GLY A 289 -10.91 -17.72 -5.02
N LEU A 290 -11.51 -17.06 -4.02
CA LEU A 290 -12.87 -16.54 -4.10
C LEU A 290 -12.98 -15.45 -5.17
N LEU A 291 -12.13 -14.45 -5.14
CA LEU A 291 -12.15 -13.32 -6.08
C LEU A 291 -11.91 -13.77 -7.53
N ASP A 292 -11.00 -14.74 -7.77
CA ASP A 292 -10.75 -15.32 -9.09
C ASP A 292 -12.01 -15.98 -9.66
N LYS A 293 -12.74 -16.71 -8.83
CA LYS A 293 -14.02 -17.35 -9.24
C LYS A 293 -15.12 -16.33 -9.47
N LEU A 294 -15.19 -15.29 -8.65
CA LEU A 294 -16.16 -14.21 -8.83
C LEU A 294 -15.88 -13.41 -10.11
N GLU A 295 -14.63 -13.12 -10.43
CA GLU A 295 -14.22 -12.48 -11.68
C GLU A 295 -14.65 -13.30 -12.88
N THR A 296 -14.36 -14.60 -12.88
CA THR A 296 -14.67 -15.51 -13.99
C THR A 296 -16.20 -15.71 -14.19
N ALA A 297 -16.95 -15.68 -13.08
CA ALA A 297 -18.39 -15.92 -13.11
C ALA A 297 -19.22 -14.69 -13.52
N HIS A 298 -18.64 -13.50 -13.53
CA HIS A 298 -19.35 -12.26 -13.83
C HIS A 298 -18.71 -11.54 -15.01
N ASP A 299 -19.41 -11.48 -16.13
CA ASP A 299 -19.01 -10.70 -17.31
C ASP A 299 -19.98 -9.54 -17.50
N PHE A 300 -19.51 -8.31 -17.27
CA PHE A 300 -20.28 -7.09 -17.49
C PHE A 300 -19.38 -5.97 -17.99
N SER A 301 -19.96 -5.00 -18.70
CA SER A 301 -19.22 -3.85 -19.21
C SER A 301 -18.70 -2.99 -18.06
N LEU A 302 -17.44 -2.57 -18.15
CA LEU A 302 -16.82 -1.69 -17.15
C LEU A 302 -16.85 -0.24 -17.63
N PRO A 303 -17.05 0.73 -16.71
CA PRO A 303 -16.85 2.14 -17.03
C PRO A 303 -15.35 2.42 -17.30
N GLU A 304 -15.03 2.77 -18.55
CA GLU A 304 -13.63 2.96 -18.98
C GLU A 304 -12.96 4.12 -18.23
N GLY A 305 -13.71 5.13 -17.81
CA GLY A 305 -13.19 6.21 -16.97
C GLY A 305 -12.71 5.72 -15.60
N MET A 306 -13.46 4.80 -14.97
CA MET A 306 -13.01 4.19 -13.70
C MET A 306 -11.76 3.34 -13.89
N VAL A 307 -11.72 2.53 -14.97
CA VAL A 307 -10.54 1.72 -15.30
C VAL A 307 -9.32 2.61 -15.56
N GLY A 308 -9.51 3.72 -16.27
CA GLY A 308 -8.44 4.71 -16.52
C GLY A 308 -7.92 5.34 -15.22
N SER A 309 -8.81 5.77 -14.34
CA SER A 309 -8.44 6.36 -13.05
C SER A 309 -7.71 5.36 -12.14
N GLU A 310 -8.14 4.09 -12.11
CA GLU A 310 -7.46 3.05 -11.35
C GLU A 310 -6.09 2.74 -11.93
N PHE A 311 -5.99 2.65 -13.26
CA PHE A 311 -4.71 2.48 -13.94
C PHE A 311 -3.74 3.62 -13.64
N ASP A 312 -4.19 4.87 -13.71
CA ASP A 312 -3.35 6.04 -13.42
C ASP A 312 -2.82 6.00 -11.98
N SER A 313 -3.66 5.59 -11.03
CA SER A 313 -3.27 5.43 -9.62
C SER A 313 -2.21 4.34 -9.43
N ILE A 314 -2.38 3.17 -10.05
CA ILE A 314 -1.42 2.07 -9.98
C ILE A 314 -0.10 2.47 -10.64
N TRP A 315 -0.19 3.13 -11.80
CA TRP A 315 0.98 3.57 -12.56
C TRP A 315 1.80 4.61 -11.78
N GLU A 316 1.14 5.56 -11.14
CA GLU A 316 1.81 6.56 -10.29
C GLU A 316 2.56 5.90 -9.12
N GLN A 317 1.95 4.90 -8.47
CA GLN A 317 2.62 4.13 -7.42
C GLN A 317 3.85 3.36 -7.93
N HIS A 318 3.75 2.76 -9.12
CA HIS A 318 4.88 2.08 -9.76
C HIS A 318 6.03 3.04 -10.08
N GLU A 319 5.73 4.22 -10.62
CA GLU A 319 6.75 5.22 -10.92
C GLU A 319 7.44 5.76 -9.65
N GLN A 320 6.67 5.95 -8.57
CA GLN A 320 7.22 6.37 -7.27
C GLN A 320 8.14 5.30 -6.70
N ALA A 321 7.73 4.03 -6.68
CA ALA A 321 8.56 2.93 -6.22
C ALA A 321 9.85 2.78 -7.02
N LYS A 322 9.78 2.94 -8.35
CA LYS A 322 10.95 2.91 -9.25
C LYS A 322 11.91 4.09 -8.98
N ALA A 323 11.37 5.27 -8.69
CA ALA A 323 12.18 6.44 -8.34
C ALA A 323 12.88 6.27 -6.98
N GLU A 324 12.21 5.70 -5.99
CA GLU A 324 12.78 5.39 -4.67
C GLU A 324 13.88 4.32 -4.77
N GLN A 325 13.67 3.26 -5.55
CA GLN A 325 14.68 2.23 -5.80
C GLN A 325 15.92 2.79 -6.51
N SER A 326 15.74 3.72 -7.45
CA SER A 326 16.86 4.34 -8.15
C SER A 326 17.68 5.30 -7.29
N SER A 327 17.15 5.74 -6.15
CA SER A 327 17.80 6.63 -5.18
C SER A 327 18.45 5.88 -4.01
N SER A 328 18.18 4.58 -3.84
CA SER A 328 18.80 3.72 -2.82
C SER A 328 19.90 2.88 -3.48
N ASP A 329 21.17 3.10 -3.07
CA ASP A 329 22.34 2.32 -3.51
C ASP A 329 22.39 0.87 -2.93
N ASP A 330 21.28 0.35 -2.44
CA ASP A 330 21.21 -0.98 -1.82
C ASP A 330 20.88 -2.05 -2.88
N GLU A 331 21.92 -2.74 -3.37
CA GLU A 331 21.78 -3.87 -4.30
C GLU A 331 20.94 -5.03 -3.75
N SER A 332 20.64 -5.04 -2.44
CA SER A 332 19.82 -6.08 -1.79
C SER A 332 18.31 -5.84 -1.92
N ALA A 333 17.88 -4.65 -2.38
CA ALA A 333 16.48 -4.27 -2.55
C ALA A 333 15.95 -4.54 -3.97
N LYS A 334 16.68 -5.26 -4.82
CA LYS A 334 16.14 -5.71 -6.11
C LYS A 334 15.05 -6.74 -5.82
N SER A 335 13.81 -6.27 -5.79
CA SER A 335 12.65 -7.16 -5.88
C SER A 335 12.81 -7.99 -7.15
N GLU A 336 12.72 -9.32 -7.00
CA GLU A 336 12.76 -10.29 -8.10
C GLU A 336 11.51 -10.19 -9.01
N GLU A 337 10.96 -9.01 -9.22
CA GLU A 337 9.92 -8.84 -10.22
C GLU A 337 10.58 -8.68 -11.58
N ASP A 338 10.30 -9.63 -12.43
CA ASP A 338 10.76 -9.92 -13.78
C ASP A 338 10.45 -8.79 -14.81
N ASP A 339 10.34 -7.55 -14.38
CA ASP A 339 10.08 -6.38 -15.22
C ASP A 339 11.29 -5.96 -16.07
N SER A 340 12.49 -6.47 -15.74
CA SER A 340 13.72 -6.10 -16.49
C SER A 340 13.76 -6.63 -17.91
N ALA A 341 12.86 -7.57 -18.28
CA ALA A 341 12.79 -8.18 -19.61
C ALA A 341 11.62 -7.69 -20.46
N LYS A 342 10.63 -6.97 -19.88
CA LYS A 342 9.42 -6.50 -20.56
C LYS A 342 9.58 -5.08 -21.09
N SER A 343 8.91 -4.76 -22.19
CA SER A 343 8.81 -3.38 -22.68
C SER A 343 7.83 -2.56 -21.83
N ASP A 344 8.03 -1.23 -21.76
CA ASP A 344 7.14 -0.32 -21.04
C ASP A 344 5.67 -0.45 -21.49
N ASP A 345 5.42 -0.81 -22.76
CA ASP A 345 4.05 -1.02 -23.27
C ASP A 345 3.44 -2.33 -22.75
N GLU A 346 4.22 -3.40 -22.59
CA GLU A 346 3.77 -4.67 -21.99
C GLU A 346 3.47 -4.49 -20.51
N ILE A 347 4.30 -3.76 -19.79
CA ILE A 347 4.08 -3.42 -18.38
C ILE A 347 2.77 -2.63 -18.21
N LYS A 348 2.55 -1.61 -19.05
CA LYS A 348 1.29 -0.83 -19.04
C LYS A 348 0.06 -1.69 -19.32
N GLU A 349 0.17 -2.66 -20.23
CA GLU A 349 -0.94 -3.55 -20.54
C GLU A 349 -1.26 -4.49 -19.36
N ASP A 350 -0.25 -4.99 -18.68
CA ASP A 350 -0.43 -5.81 -17.47
C ASP A 350 -1.08 -4.98 -16.35
N TYR A 351 -0.66 -3.74 -16.11
CA TYR A 351 -1.31 -2.85 -15.15
C TYR A 351 -2.75 -2.48 -15.53
N ARG A 352 -3.07 -2.36 -16.83
CA ARG A 352 -4.46 -2.17 -17.28
C ARG A 352 -5.34 -3.38 -16.98
N LYS A 353 -4.82 -4.61 -17.12
CA LYS A 353 -5.55 -5.82 -16.73
C LYS A 353 -5.83 -5.83 -15.23
N ILE A 354 -4.82 -5.47 -14.42
CA ILE A 354 -4.98 -5.35 -12.97
C ILE A 354 -6.04 -4.29 -12.63
N ALA A 355 -6.00 -3.12 -13.26
CA ALA A 355 -6.97 -2.06 -13.06
C ALA A 355 -8.40 -2.50 -13.43
N ARG A 356 -8.56 -3.17 -14.57
CA ARG A 356 -9.86 -3.75 -15.00
C ARG A 356 -10.40 -4.74 -13.97
N ARG A 357 -9.56 -5.66 -13.52
CA ARG A 357 -9.93 -6.65 -12.50
C ARG A 357 -10.34 -5.97 -11.19
N ARG A 358 -9.58 -4.98 -10.70
CA ARG A 358 -9.92 -4.25 -9.48
C ARG A 358 -11.25 -3.52 -9.59
N VAL A 359 -11.49 -2.82 -10.70
CA VAL A 359 -12.77 -2.13 -10.94
C VAL A 359 -13.91 -3.12 -11.01
N GLN A 360 -13.75 -4.24 -11.73
CA GLN A 360 -14.78 -5.29 -11.86
C GLN A 360 -15.18 -5.86 -10.50
N LEU A 361 -14.17 -6.28 -9.72
CA LEU A 361 -14.41 -6.85 -8.38
C LEU A 361 -14.94 -5.80 -7.41
N GLY A 362 -14.43 -4.58 -7.43
CA GLY A 362 -14.91 -3.49 -6.59
C GLY A 362 -16.39 -3.16 -6.83
N LEU A 363 -16.80 -3.08 -8.09
CA LEU A 363 -18.20 -2.86 -8.46
C LEU A 363 -19.10 -4.02 -8.04
N LEU A 364 -18.65 -5.27 -8.27
CA LEU A 364 -19.38 -6.45 -7.86
C LEU A 364 -19.57 -6.52 -6.35
N LEU A 365 -18.48 -6.36 -5.58
CA LEU A 365 -18.54 -6.41 -4.13
C LEU A 365 -19.40 -5.28 -3.55
N THR A 366 -19.35 -4.08 -4.14
CA THR A 366 -20.22 -2.97 -3.74
C THR A 366 -21.68 -3.32 -3.95
N GLU A 367 -22.03 -3.84 -5.12
CA GLU A 367 -23.44 -4.24 -5.42
C GLU A 367 -23.92 -5.38 -4.51
N VAL A 368 -23.04 -6.36 -4.20
CA VAL A 368 -23.35 -7.44 -3.25
C VAL A 368 -23.58 -6.89 -1.86
N GLY A 369 -22.71 -6.00 -1.39
CA GLY A 369 -22.83 -5.39 -0.07
C GLY A 369 -24.09 -4.53 0.07
N ASP A 370 -24.38 -3.69 -0.91
CA ASP A 370 -25.57 -2.83 -0.95
C ASP A 370 -26.87 -3.67 -0.93
N LYS A 371 -26.95 -4.72 -1.78
CA LYS A 371 -28.13 -5.59 -1.83
C LYS A 371 -28.38 -6.37 -0.55
N ASN A 372 -27.32 -6.68 0.21
CA ASN A 372 -27.40 -7.45 1.44
C ASN A 372 -27.28 -6.62 2.70
N ASN A 373 -27.27 -5.28 2.60
CA ASN A 373 -27.16 -4.33 3.70
C ASN A 373 -25.92 -4.60 4.58
N VAL A 374 -24.77 -4.88 3.96
CA VAL A 374 -23.51 -5.05 4.67
C VAL A 374 -23.00 -3.67 5.08
N GLU A 375 -22.93 -3.42 6.38
CA GLU A 375 -22.51 -2.12 6.91
C GLU A 375 -21.19 -2.23 7.69
N VAL A 376 -20.38 -1.19 7.57
CA VAL A 376 -19.17 -1.00 8.38
C VAL A 376 -19.56 -0.26 9.66
N SER A 377 -19.50 -0.93 10.80
CA SER A 377 -19.83 -0.35 12.08
C SER A 377 -18.77 0.66 12.57
N ALA A 378 -19.17 1.55 13.49
CA ALA A 378 -18.21 2.46 14.11
C ALA A 378 -17.10 1.73 14.90
N GLU A 379 -17.39 0.53 15.42
CA GLU A 379 -16.42 -0.31 16.14
C GLU A 379 -15.35 -0.86 15.19
N ASP A 380 -15.75 -1.28 13.99
CA ASP A 380 -14.81 -1.76 12.95
C ASP A 380 -13.86 -0.65 12.52
N VAL A 381 -14.40 0.54 12.28
CA VAL A 381 -13.61 1.73 11.92
C VAL A 381 -12.63 2.09 13.05
N ASN A 382 -13.09 2.11 14.29
CA ASN A 382 -12.23 2.40 15.44
C ASN A 382 -11.11 1.36 15.59
N ARG A 383 -11.41 0.08 15.39
CA ARG A 383 -10.41 -1.00 15.45
C ARG A 383 -9.34 -0.82 14.38
N ALA A 384 -9.74 -0.56 13.14
CA ALA A 384 -8.82 -0.30 12.04
C ALA A 384 -7.98 0.96 12.28
N LEU A 385 -8.60 2.02 12.80
CA LEU A 385 -7.91 3.27 13.11
C LEU A 385 -6.86 3.09 14.22
N VAL A 386 -7.16 2.27 15.25
CA VAL A 386 -6.16 1.91 16.29
C VAL A 386 -5.01 1.11 15.69
N GLN A 387 -5.30 0.14 14.82
CA GLN A 387 -4.25 -0.65 14.15
C GLN A 387 -3.38 0.24 13.26
N GLU A 388 -3.97 1.18 12.53
CA GLU A 388 -3.24 2.12 11.69
C GLU A 388 -2.35 3.04 12.55
N ALA A 389 -2.89 3.59 13.64
CA ALA A 389 -2.14 4.45 14.54
C ALA A 389 -0.95 3.73 15.20
N GLN A 390 -1.05 2.42 15.47
CA GLN A 390 0.05 1.61 16.03
C GLN A 390 1.27 1.49 15.09
N LYS A 391 1.09 1.71 13.80
CA LYS A 391 2.21 1.74 12.82
C LYS A 391 3.11 2.98 12.98
N TYR A 392 2.62 4.02 13.68
CA TYR A 392 3.34 5.29 13.88
C TYR A 392 3.55 5.60 15.37
N PRO A 393 4.46 4.89 16.06
CA PRO A 393 4.69 5.06 17.50
C PRO A 393 5.06 6.51 17.84
N GLY A 394 4.34 7.09 18.82
CA GLY A 394 4.52 8.48 19.25
C GLY A 394 3.77 9.54 18.43
N GLN A 395 3.09 9.15 17.35
CA GLN A 395 2.29 10.04 16.50
C GLN A 395 0.81 9.61 16.43
N GLU A 396 0.37 8.68 17.28
CA GLU A 396 -0.95 8.08 17.24
C GLU A 396 -2.07 9.13 17.23
N LYS A 397 -1.90 10.18 18.04
CA LYS A 397 -2.87 11.28 18.11
C LYS A 397 -3.00 12.05 16.80
N GLN A 398 -1.88 12.27 16.10
CA GLN A 398 -1.88 12.98 14.81
C GLN A 398 -2.56 12.14 13.73
N VAL A 399 -2.35 10.82 13.74
CA VAL A 399 -3.04 9.87 12.85
C VAL A 399 -4.55 9.94 13.08
N PHE A 400 -5.02 9.89 14.34
CA PHE A 400 -6.44 10.04 14.67
C PHE A 400 -7.03 11.37 14.17
N GLU A 401 -6.35 12.49 14.41
CA GLU A 401 -6.81 13.82 13.99
C GLU A 401 -6.85 13.94 12.45
N MET A 402 -5.87 13.36 11.75
CA MET A 402 -5.83 13.33 10.29
C MET A 402 -7.06 12.60 9.71
N TYR A 403 -7.35 11.39 10.18
CA TYR A 403 -8.49 10.62 9.70
C TYR A 403 -9.83 11.27 10.05
N GLN A 404 -9.97 11.87 11.23
CA GLN A 404 -11.20 12.56 11.62
C GLN A 404 -11.47 13.85 10.83
N SER A 405 -10.41 14.56 10.44
CA SER A 405 -10.51 15.83 9.69
C SER A 405 -10.61 15.65 8.18
N ASN A 406 -10.22 14.47 7.64
CA ASN A 406 -10.20 14.20 6.21
C ASN A 406 -11.20 13.10 5.83
N PRO A 407 -12.37 13.45 5.24
CA PRO A 407 -13.37 12.48 4.82
C PRO A 407 -12.86 11.48 3.78
N GLN A 408 -11.91 11.87 2.94
CA GLN A 408 -11.32 10.99 1.94
C GLN A 408 -10.42 9.93 2.59
N ALA A 409 -9.57 10.32 3.54
CA ALA A 409 -8.78 9.39 4.32
C ALA A 409 -9.68 8.41 5.10
N MET A 410 -10.77 8.90 5.68
CA MET A 410 -11.75 8.04 6.35
C MET A 410 -12.42 7.07 5.38
N ALA A 411 -12.73 7.49 4.16
CA ALA A 411 -13.31 6.62 3.14
C ALA A 411 -12.30 5.53 2.71
N SER A 412 -11.03 5.87 2.52
CA SER A 412 -9.98 4.89 2.17
C SER A 412 -9.71 3.88 3.30
N LEU A 413 -9.93 4.25 4.58
CA LEU A 413 -9.86 3.32 5.70
C LEU A 413 -11.08 2.38 5.74
N ARG A 414 -12.28 2.88 5.36
CA ARG A 414 -13.52 2.11 5.39
C ARG A 414 -13.65 1.11 4.25
N ALA A 415 -13.11 1.43 3.08
CA ALA A 415 -13.25 0.60 1.88
C ALA A 415 -12.70 -0.83 2.06
N PRO A 416 -11.49 -1.06 2.58
CA PRO A 416 -11.00 -2.42 2.83
C PRO A 416 -11.83 -3.19 3.86
N ILE A 417 -12.35 -2.49 4.90
CA ILE A 417 -13.20 -3.12 5.91
C ILE A 417 -14.52 -3.59 5.30
N PHE A 418 -15.11 -2.77 4.44
CA PHE A 418 -16.33 -3.12 3.72
C PHE A 418 -16.10 -4.33 2.82
N GLU A 419 -15.02 -4.32 2.05
CA GLU A 419 -14.63 -5.44 1.18
C GLU A 419 -14.47 -6.73 1.97
N GLU A 420 -13.74 -6.72 3.10
CA GLU A 420 -13.56 -7.88 3.97
C GLU A 420 -14.91 -8.42 4.50
N LYS A 421 -15.81 -7.54 4.90
CA LYS A 421 -17.14 -7.95 5.37
C LYS A 421 -17.99 -8.57 4.27
N VAL A 422 -17.91 -8.05 3.05
CA VAL A 422 -18.61 -8.63 1.90
C VAL A 422 -18.02 -9.99 1.53
N VAL A 423 -16.69 -10.11 1.57
CA VAL A 423 -16.01 -11.40 1.38
C VAL A 423 -16.44 -12.41 2.43
N ASP A 424 -16.49 -12.02 3.71
CA ASP A 424 -16.96 -12.89 4.79
C ASP A 424 -18.43 -13.33 4.55
N PHE A 425 -19.30 -12.39 4.18
CA PHE A 425 -20.68 -12.69 3.85
C PHE A 425 -20.81 -13.71 2.70
N ILE A 426 -20.01 -13.55 1.65
CA ILE A 426 -20.02 -14.52 0.52
C ILE A 426 -19.51 -15.88 0.98
N LEU A 427 -18.43 -15.92 1.78
CA LEU A 427 -17.86 -17.17 2.30
C LEU A 427 -18.80 -17.91 3.24
N GLU A 428 -19.66 -17.21 4.00
CA GLU A 428 -20.70 -17.84 4.82
C GLU A 428 -21.74 -18.57 3.99
N MET A 429 -22.00 -18.12 2.76
CA MET A 429 -22.97 -18.79 1.85
C MET A 429 -22.31 -19.82 0.97
N ALA A 430 -21.01 -19.68 0.64
CA ALA A 430 -20.27 -20.57 -0.21
C ALA A 430 -19.92 -21.91 0.47
N THR A 431 -19.71 -22.94 -0.35
CA THR A 431 -19.20 -24.23 0.15
C THR A 431 -17.68 -24.14 0.29
N VAL A 432 -17.19 -24.02 1.53
CA VAL A 432 -15.77 -24.00 1.83
C VAL A 432 -15.29 -25.41 2.17
N THR A 433 -14.37 -25.95 1.38
CA THR A 433 -13.71 -27.25 1.65
C THR A 433 -12.32 -27.02 2.20
N GLU A 434 -11.93 -27.76 3.25
CA GLU A 434 -10.58 -27.65 3.80
C GLU A 434 -9.64 -28.65 3.10
N ARG A 435 -8.46 -28.15 2.71
CA ARG A 435 -7.36 -28.95 2.17
C ARG A 435 -6.15 -28.79 3.05
N GLU A 436 -5.68 -29.91 3.60
CA GLU A 436 -4.43 -29.94 4.36
C GLU A 436 -3.24 -29.80 3.42
N VAL A 437 -2.34 -28.88 3.74
CA VAL A 437 -1.12 -28.59 2.97
C VAL A 437 0.07 -28.42 3.92
N THR A 438 1.28 -28.47 3.37
CA THR A 438 2.48 -28.13 4.15
C THR A 438 2.60 -26.62 4.33
N PRO A 439 3.30 -26.14 5.38
CA PRO A 439 3.58 -24.71 5.54
C PRO A 439 4.26 -24.09 4.32
N GLU A 440 5.17 -24.82 3.69
CA GLU A 440 5.87 -24.38 2.47
C GLU A 440 4.90 -24.19 1.30
N GLU A 441 3.95 -25.13 1.12
CA GLU A 441 2.92 -25.04 0.09
C GLU A 441 1.95 -23.87 0.39
N LEU A 442 1.60 -23.65 1.66
CA LEU A 442 0.75 -22.53 2.06
C LEU A 442 1.39 -21.18 1.78
N MET A 443 2.68 -21.02 2.06
CA MET A 443 3.43 -19.75 1.90
C MET A 443 3.91 -19.52 0.46
N ARG A 444 3.82 -20.52 -0.43
CA ARG A 444 4.23 -20.38 -1.82
C ARG A 444 3.34 -19.40 -2.56
N ASP A 445 3.92 -18.51 -3.37
CA ASP A 445 3.16 -17.54 -4.15
C ASP A 445 2.24 -18.25 -5.18
N PRO A 446 0.91 -18.00 -5.13
CA PRO A 446 -0.04 -18.58 -6.10
C PRO A 446 0.23 -18.17 -7.56
N ASP A 447 0.83 -17.00 -7.81
CA ASP A 447 1.16 -16.54 -9.17
C ASP A 447 2.28 -17.35 -9.79
N ALA A 448 3.23 -17.84 -8.98
CA ALA A 448 4.27 -18.75 -9.44
C ALA A 448 3.70 -20.12 -9.85
N GLU A 449 2.64 -20.58 -9.19
CA GLU A 449 1.96 -21.85 -9.55
C GLU A 449 1.18 -21.74 -10.86
N ASN A 450 0.51 -20.61 -11.12
CA ASN A 450 -0.23 -20.40 -12.36
C ASN A 450 0.70 -20.25 -13.57
N LYS A 451 1.82 -19.56 -13.43
CA LYS A 451 2.86 -19.48 -14.49
C LYS A 451 3.45 -20.85 -14.84
N ALA A 452 3.65 -21.73 -13.85
CA ALA A 452 4.15 -23.09 -14.07
C ALA A 452 3.13 -24.03 -14.72
N SER A 453 1.83 -23.85 -14.46
CA SER A 453 0.76 -24.66 -15.03
C SER A 453 0.41 -24.26 -16.48
N ASP A 454 0.52 -23.00 -16.85
CA ASP A 454 0.30 -22.52 -18.23
C ASP A 454 1.48 -22.86 -19.15
N GLY A 455 2.71 -22.81 -18.66
CA GLY A 455 3.90 -23.26 -19.42
C GLY A 455 3.84 -24.73 -19.80
N ASN A 456 3.21 -25.57 -18.99
CA ASN A 456 3.08 -27.02 -19.28
C ASN A 456 1.93 -27.34 -20.25
N ARG A 457 0.96 -26.43 -20.44
CA ARG A 457 -0.15 -26.60 -21.40
C ARG A 457 0.22 -26.26 -22.84
N ASP A 458 1.23 -25.42 -23.03
CA ASP A 458 1.71 -25.05 -24.37
C ASP A 458 2.73 -26.04 -24.95
N GLU A 459 3.41 -26.84 -24.11
CA GLU A 459 4.30 -27.92 -24.58
C GLU A 459 3.50 -29.14 -25.11
N ASP A 460 2.37 -29.48 -24.50
CA ASP A 460 1.52 -30.58 -24.98
C ASP A 460 0.76 -30.27 -26.27
N LYS A 461 0.59 -29.01 -26.65
CA LYS A 461 -0.02 -28.62 -27.94
C LYS A 461 0.94 -28.55 -29.12
N LYS A 462 2.25 -28.71 -28.88
CA LYS A 462 3.28 -28.76 -29.95
C LYS A 462 3.72 -30.18 -30.30
N ALA A 463 3.15 -31.19 -29.65
CA ALA A 463 3.53 -32.61 -29.86
C ALA A 463 2.49 -33.47 -30.59
N ASP A 464 1.42 -32.86 -31.15
CA ASP A 464 0.44 -33.53 -32.06
C ASP A 464 0.50 -32.98 -33.49
#